data_7a0edadf92cfe7dc48f34f25c557ca87
#
_entry.id   7a0edadf92cfe7dc48f34f25c557ca87
#
_cell.length_a   1.000
_cell.length_b   1.000
_cell.length_c   1.000
_cell.angle_alpha   90.00
_cell.angle_beta   90.00
_cell.angle_gamma   90.00
#
_symmetry.space_group_name_H-M   'P 1'
#
loop_
_entity.id
_entity.type
_entity.pdbx_description
1 polymer ?
#
loop_
_entity_poly.entity_id
_entity_poly.type
_entity_poly.pdbx_seq_one_letter_code
_entity_poly.pdbx_strand_id
1 'polypeptide(L)'
;MLTKRLLLLLGGALLATACQKKDPISPTEPADPDWIKLEIPTNWGGDEAYSVVGDIDKTLLVATATQLNATSDGGKTWRVLKVFNRSMYGLLLRQDTLFALESMVTRQGERVALVADQFSTNFGQTWMYSINGDYHRLRAISQPFGRIEAAGITYRTHPNTTPIPNSSSQYVIASDLLRTDATGRPQALRLPARHYLNNLHLDGQNRLYVTASGLRFDESTSTTASAKSGKSAVLYISRRPLP
;
A
#
# COMPACT_ATOMS: atom_id res chain seq x y z
N MET A 1 -31.15 -17.33 75.15
CA MET A 1 -32.13 -17.18 74.07
C MET A 1 -31.71 -16.00 73.23
N LEU A 2 -31.04 -16.27 72.10
CA LEU A 2 -30.53 -15.27 71.19
C LEU A 2 -31.28 -15.40 69.85
N THR A 3 -32.04 -14.40 69.50
CA THR A 3 -32.71 -14.29 68.20
C THR A 3 -31.79 -13.62 67.20
N LYS A 4 -31.38 -14.36 66.18
CA LYS A 4 -30.61 -13.88 65.01
C LYS A 4 -31.54 -13.17 64.04
N ARG A 5 -31.33 -11.88 63.83
CA ARG A 5 -31.93 -11.10 62.73
C ARG A 5 -31.08 -11.27 61.45
N LEU A 6 -31.71 -11.81 60.42
CA LEU A 6 -31.16 -11.96 59.08
C LEU A 6 -31.45 -10.68 58.29
N LEU A 7 -30.39 -9.93 57.92
CA LEU A 7 -30.49 -8.77 57.04
C LEU A 7 -30.30 -9.26 55.60
N LEU A 8 -31.36 -9.14 54.79
CA LEU A 8 -31.31 -9.33 53.35
C LEU A 8 -30.83 -8.03 52.69
N LEU A 9 -29.62 -8.04 52.09
CA LEU A 9 -29.12 -6.98 51.21
C LEU A 9 -29.55 -7.30 49.76
N LEU A 10 -30.55 -6.57 49.25
CA LEU A 10 -30.86 -6.57 47.82
C LEU A 10 -29.82 -5.71 47.12
N GLY A 11 -28.88 -6.36 46.39
CA GLY A 11 -27.98 -5.71 45.46
C GLY A 11 -28.65 -5.48 44.10
N GLY A 12 -29.06 -4.26 43.81
CA GLY A 12 -29.57 -3.87 42.52
C GLY A 12 -28.45 -3.81 41.49
N ALA A 13 -28.45 -4.73 40.55
CA ALA A 13 -27.58 -4.67 39.37
C ALA A 13 -28.11 -3.65 38.36
N LEU A 14 -27.47 -2.50 38.28
CA LEU A 14 -27.67 -1.51 37.24
C LEU A 14 -27.02 -2.05 35.93
N LEU A 15 -27.83 -2.59 35.03
CA LEU A 15 -27.44 -2.90 33.66
C LEU A 15 -27.29 -1.58 32.88
N ALA A 16 -26.09 -1.05 32.81
CA ALA A 16 -25.74 0.02 31.89
C ALA A 16 -25.74 -0.54 30.44
N THR A 17 -26.86 -0.39 29.75
CA THR A 17 -26.94 -0.61 28.31
C THR A 17 -26.13 0.51 27.61
N ALA A 18 -24.84 0.27 27.34
CA ALA A 18 -24.05 1.10 26.46
C ALA A 18 -24.65 1.01 25.04
N CYS A 19 -25.42 2.02 24.63
CA CYS A 19 -25.75 2.23 23.23
C CYS A 19 -24.47 2.48 22.49
N GLN A 20 -23.90 1.45 21.88
CA GLN A 20 -22.93 1.65 20.82
C GLN A 20 -23.63 2.38 19.67
N LYS A 21 -23.33 3.67 19.53
CA LYS A 21 -23.62 4.42 18.31
C LYS A 21 -22.99 3.64 17.16
N LYS A 22 -23.80 2.91 16.38
CA LYS A 22 -23.37 2.41 15.08
C LYS A 22 -23.06 3.64 14.25
N ASP A 23 -21.81 3.82 13.91
CA ASP A 23 -21.41 4.80 12.91
C ASP A 23 -22.27 4.56 11.64
N PRO A 24 -22.78 5.62 11.01
CA PRO A 24 -23.58 5.47 9.81
C PRO A 24 -22.74 4.68 8.80
N ILE A 25 -23.29 3.56 8.33
CA ILE A 25 -22.69 2.75 7.26
C ILE A 25 -22.51 3.71 6.09
N SER A 26 -21.26 4.12 5.82
CA SER A 26 -20.95 4.86 4.60
C SER A 26 -21.49 4.05 3.43
N PRO A 27 -22.22 4.68 2.49
CA PRO A 27 -22.71 3.98 1.32
C PRO A 27 -21.54 3.25 0.67
N THR A 28 -21.65 1.94 0.54
CA THR A 28 -20.65 1.11 -0.12
C THR A 28 -20.49 1.67 -1.54
N GLU A 29 -19.32 2.21 -1.85
CA GLU A 29 -19.02 2.68 -3.20
C GLU A 29 -19.32 1.53 -4.18
N PRO A 30 -20.04 1.79 -5.31
CA PRO A 30 -20.28 0.74 -6.30
C PRO A 30 -18.96 0.10 -6.72
N ALA A 31 -18.95 -1.22 -6.85
CA ALA A 31 -17.74 -1.92 -7.26
C ALA A 31 -17.33 -1.45 -8.66
N ASP A 32 -16.08 -1.00 -8.79
CA ASP A 32 -15.53 -0.63 -10.09
C ASP A 32 -15.46 -1.86 -11.01
N PRO A 33 -15.87 -1.78 -12.30
CA PRO A 33 -15.89 -2.91 -13.20
C PRO A 33 -14.49 -3.43 -13.57
N ASP A 34 -13.48 -2.57 -13.55
CA ASP A 34 -12.13 -2.90 -14.01
C ASP A 34 -11.13 -3.09 -12.86
N TRP A 35 -11.41 -2.53 -11.67
CA TRP A 35 -10.51 -2.52 -10.55
C TRP A 35 -11.10 -3.08 -9.26
N ILE A 36 -10.27 -3.77 -8.49
CA ILE A 36 -10.48 -4.07 -7.07
C ILE A 36 -9.73 -3.01 -6.30
N LYS A 37 -10.39 -2.34 -5.36
CA LYS A 37 -9.76 -1.43 -4.40
C LYS A 37 -9.63 -2.13 -3.07
N LEU A 38 -8.42 -2.14 -2.51
CA LEU A 38 -8.15 -2.61 -1.15
C LEU A 38 -7.62 -1.46 -0.30
N GLU A 39 -8.04 -1.42 0.94
CA GLU A 39 -7.52 -0.50 1.95
C GLU A 39 -6.63 -1.27 2.92
N ILE A 40 -5.38 -0.83 3.05
CA ILE A 40 -4.37 -1.47 3.89
C ILE A 40 -4.24 -0.64 5.17
N PRO A 41 -4.50 -1.22 6.36
CA PRO A 41 -4.33 -0.52 7.63
C PRO A 41 -2.92 0.01 7.81
N THR A 42 -2.78 1.25 8.27
CA THR A 42 -1.50 1.86 8.62
C THR A 42 -1.54 2.38 10.04
N ASN A 43 -0.48 2.21 10.82
CA ASN A 43 -0.47 2.60 12.23
C ASN A 43 0.11 3.99 12.49
N TRP A 44 0.85 4.56 11.56
CA TRP A 44 1.58 5.81 11.77
C TRP A 44 1.65 6.62 10.49
N GLY A 45 1.04 7.78 10.50
CA GLY A 45 1.37 8.99 9.70
C GLY A 45 1.70 8.86 8.21
N GLY A 46 1.73 7.67 7.66
CA GLY A 46 2.02 7.38 6.27
C GLY A 46 0.93 6.46 5.75
N ASP A 47 -0.11 7.03 5.22
CA ASP A 47 -1.18 6.36 4.50
C ASP A 47 -0.74 5.92 3.09
N GLU A 48 0.53 5.51 2.94
CA GLU A 48 1.12 5.16 1.65
C GLU A 48 1.49 3.68 1.56
N ALA A 49 1.05 3.01 0.49
CA ALA A 49 1.60 1.75 0.05
C ALA A 49 2.74 1.99 -0.94
N TYR A 50 3.89 1.38 -0.72
CA TYR A 50 5.08 1.58 -1.55
C TYR A 50 5.40 0.40 -2.45
N SER A 51 5.13 -0.81 -2.02
CA SER A 51 5.39 -1.96 -2.88
C SER A 51 4.51 -3.16 -2.51
N VAL A 52 4.38 -4.07 -3.47
CA VAL A 52 3.54 -5.26 -3.35
C VAL A 52 4.25 -6.44 -4.01
N VAL A 53 4.07 -7.63 -3.46
CA VAL A 53 4.54 -8.90 -4.04
C VAL A 53 3.56 -10.01 -3.67
N GLY A 54 3.44 -10.98 -4.55
CA GLY A 54 2.54 -12.13 -4.38
C GLY A 54 1.28 -12.02 -5.22
N ASP A 55 0.23 -12.67 -4.78
CA ASP A 55 -1.01 -12.87 -5.54
C ASP A 55 -2.21 -12.75 -4.61
N ILE A 56 -3.23 -11.99 -5.01
CA ILE A 56 -4.44 -11.75 -4.21
C ILE A 56 -5.24 -13.03 -3.96
N ASP A 57 -5.17 -14.01 -4.87
CA ASP A 57 -5.85 -15.29 -4.72
C ASP A 57 -5.08 -16.28 -3.82
N LYS A 58 -3.89 -15.91 -3.37
CA LYS A 58 -3.03 -16.74 -2.50
C LYS A 58 -2.59 -15.94 -1.27
N THR A 59 -1.34 -15.52 -1.27
CA THR A 59 -0.78 -14.63 -0.27
C THR A 59 -0.27 -13.38 -0.95
N LEU A 60 -0.75 -12.24 -0.49
CA LEU A 60 -0.33 -10.94 -0.94
C LEU A 60 0.38 -10.22 0.19
N LEU A 61 1.56 -9.69 -0.09
CA LEU A 61 2.32 -8.84 0.82
C LEU A 61 2.33 -7.42 0.30
N VAL A 62 2.05 -6.46 1.17
CA VAL A 62 2.08 -5.03 0.85
C VAL A 62 2.94 -4.30 1.88
N ALA A 63 3.96 -3.61 1.40
CA ALA A 63 4.76 -2.71 2.22
C ALA A 63 4.13 -1.32 2.22
N THR A 64 3.82 -0.82 3.40
CA THR A 64 3.51 0.58 3.66
C THR A 64 4.77 1.32 4.11
N ALA A 65 4.66 2.56 4.57
CA ALA A 65 5.83 3.34 4.98
C ALA A 65 6.76 2.60 5.95
N THR A 66 6.19 1.90 6.93
CA THR A 66 6.97 1.22 7.98
C THR A 66 6.52 -0.22 8.28
N GLN A 67 5.53 -0.74 7.56
CA GLN A 67 4.97 -2.04 7.88
C GLN A 67 4.92 -2.94 6.64
N LEU A 68 5.15 -4.23 6.85
CA LEU A 68 4.80 -5.27 5.91
C LEU A 68 3.49 -5.92 6.36
N ASN A 69 2.48 -5.75 5.55
CA ASN A 69 1.15 -6.29 5.77
C ASN A 69 0.93 -7.49 4.86
N ALA A 70 0.23 -8.50 5.35
CA ALA A 70 -0.12 -9.70 4.60
C ALA A 70 -1.62 -9.98 4.65
N THR A 71 -2.14 -10.45 3.53
CA THR A 71 -3.47 -11.03 3.43
C THR A 71 -3.41 -12.38 2.72
N SER A 72 -4.29 -13.30 3.09
CA SER A 72 -4.47 -14.61 2.42
C SER A 72 -5.95 -14.91 2.13
N ASP A 73 -6.81 -13.90 2.26
CA ASP A 73 -8.27 -14.03 2.11
C ASP A 73 -8.84 -12.98 1.13
N GLY A 74 -8.04 -12.56 0.17
CA GLY A 74 -8.45 -11.60 -0.83
C GLY A 74 -8.54 -10.15 -0.32
N GLY A 75 -7.78 -9.81 0.71
CA GLY A 75 -7.77 -8.46 1.29
C GLY A 75 -8.88 -8.18 2.30
N LYS A 76 -9.63 -9.20 2.71
CA LYS A 76 -10.69 -9.06 3.73
C LYS A 76 -10.11 -8.81 5.12
N THR A 77 -9.00 -9.49 5.44
CA THR A 77 -8.25 -9.27 6.68
C THR A 77 -6.77 -9.05 6.38
N TRP A 78 -6.13 -8.28 7.25
CA TRP A 78 -4.72 -7.95 7.16
C TRP A 78 -4.01 -8.23 8.48
N ARG A 79 -2.81 -8.81 8.39
CA ARG A 79 -1.93 -8.95 9.56
C ARG A 79 -0.59 -8.30 9.29
N VAL A 80 -0.04 -7.61 10.27
CA VAL A 80 1.31 -7.07 10.22
C VAL A 80 2.30 -8.20 10.43
N LEU A 81 3.16 -8.46 9.45
CA LEU A 81 4.24 -9.44 9.55
C LEU A 81 5.48 -8.85 10.19
N LYS A 82 5.76 -7.58 9.88
CA LYS A 82 6.96 -6.89 10.35
C LYS A 82 6.73 -5.39 10.39
N VAL A 83 7.35 -4.74 11.38
CA VAL A 83 7.54 -3.30 11.43
C VAL A 83 9.00 -3.02 11.12
N PHE A 84 9.24 -2.12 10.19
CA PHE A 84 10.57 -1.66 9.79
C PHE A 84 10.89 -0.31 10.41
N ASN A 85 12.16 -0.02 10.60
CA ASN A 85 12.63 1.27 11.09
C ASN A 85 12.77 2.32 9.98
N ARG A 86 12.57 1.92 8.73
CA ARG A 86 12.69 2.75 7.51
C ARG A 86 11.61 2.39 6.52
N SER A 87 11.35 3.28 5.57
CA SER A 87 10.40 3.04 4.50
C SER A 87 10.89 1.94 3.56
N MET A 88 9.94 1.06 3.15
CA MET A 88 10.21 -0.04 2.22
C MET A 88 9.71 0.32 0.84
N TYR A 89 10.60 0.84 0.00
CA TYR A 89 10.26 1.25 -1.36
C TYR A 89 10.13 0.08 -2.34
N GLY A 90 10.73 -1.07 -2.03
CA GLY A 90 10.64 -2.26 -2.88
C GLY A 90 10.54 -3.55 -2.09
N LEU A 91 9.77 -4.49 -2.62
CA LEU A 91 9.75 -5.91 -2.24
C LEU A 91 10.13 -6.71 -3.48
N LEU A 92 11.29 -7.30 -3.48
CA LEU A 92 11.82 -8.06 -4.61
C LEU A 92 11.93 -9.54 -4.25
N LEU A 93 11.14 -10.37 -4.90
CA LEU A 93 11.26 -11.83 -4.80
C LEU A 93 12.22 -12.34 -5.88
N ARG A 94 13.30 -13.01 -5.47
CA ARG A 94 14.27 -13.62 -6.36
C ARG A 94 14.73 -14.96 -5.78
N GLN A 95 14.56 -16.05 -6.53
CA GLN A 95 14.96 -17.41 -6.11
C GLN A 95 14.50 -17.73 -4.67
N ASP A 96 13.21 -17.60 -4.40
CA ASP A 96 12.55 -17.83 -3.10
C ASP A 96 13.02 -16.92 -1.95
N THR A 97 13.88 -15.95 -2.24
CA THR A 97 14.31 -14.94 -1.27
C THR A 97 13.60 -13.62 -1.53
N LEU A 98 12.91 -13.12 -0.51
CA LEU A 98 12.25 -11.82 -0.51
C LEU A 98 13.19 -10.77 0.09
N PHE A 99 13.54 -9.77 -0.70
CA PHE A 99 14.37 -8.63 -0.29
C PHE A 99 13.50 -7.41 -0.01
N ALA A 100 13.79 -6.71 1.09
CA ALA A 100 13.23 -5.41 1.40
C ALA A 100 14.20 -4.32 0.96
N LEU A 101 13.75 -3.42 0.06
CA LEU A 101 14.58 -2.35 -0.50
C LEU A 101 14.28 -1.03 0.21
N GLU A 102 15.23 -0.55 0.99
CA GLU A 102 15.06 0.52 1.99
C GLU A 102 15.32 1.94 1.46
N SER A 103 15.81 2.06 0.25
CA SER A 103 16.15 3.36 -0.34
C SER A 103 15.55 3.52 -1.72
N MET A 104 15.27 4.74 -2.10
CA MET A 104 14.86 5.12 -3.44
C MET A 104 15.76 6.23 -3.96
N VAL A 105 16.24 6.09 -5.16
CA VAL A 105 17.06 7.11 -5.85
C VAL A 105 16.52 7.33 -7.26
N THR A 106 16.82 8.50 -7.83
CA THR A 106 16.59 8.77 -9.25
C THR A 106 17.89 8.58 -9.99
N ARG A 107 17.90 7.70 -11.00
CA ARG A 107 19.02 7.47 -11.90
C ARG A 107 18.54 7.68 -13.32
N GLN A 108 19.17 8.59 -14.07
CA GLN A 108 18.81 8.89 -15.47
C GLN A 108 17.30 9.17 -15.67
N GLY A 109 16.68 9.87 -14.70
CA GLY A 109 15.25 10.18 -14.76
C GLY A 109 14.31 9.08 -14.29
N GLU A 110 14.81 7.87 -14.00
CA GLU A 110 14.01 6.75 -13.51
C GLU A 110 14.20 6.56 -12.01
N ARG A 111 13.10 6.32 -11.30
CA ARG A 111 13.14 5.98 -9.88
C ARG A 111 13.48 4.50 -9.70
N VAL A 112 14.39 4.22 -8.78
CA VAL A 112 14.88 2.87 -8.49
C VAL A 112 14.92 2.64 -7.00
N ALA A 113 14.27 1.58 -6.55
CA ALA A 113 14.40 1.07 -5.18
C ALA A 113 15.65 0.19 -5.08
N LEU A 114 16.41 0.35 -4.03
CA LEU A 114 17.68 -0.35 -3.80
C LEU A 114 18.02 -0.45 -2.30
N VAL A 115 19.15 -1.06 -1.97
CA VAL A 115 19.62 -1.33 -0.61
C VAL A 115 18.78 -2.40 0.09
N ALA A 116 19.20 -3.66 -0.08
CA ALA A 116 18.55 -4.83 0.46
C ALA A 116 19.23 -5.29 1.77
N ASP A 117 19.19 -4.47 2.81
CA ASP A 117 19.82 -4.81 4.10
C ASP A 117 19.06 -5.91 4.85
N GLN A 118 17.81 -6.17 4.50
CA GLN A 118 16.96 -7.19 5.11
C GLN A 118 16.37 -8.11 4.05
N PHE A 119 16.35 -9.40 4.36
CA PHE A 119 15.77 -10.41 3.49
C PHE A 119 15.07 -11.52 4.27
N SER A 120 14.18 -12.24 3.59
CA SER A 120 13.42 -13.36 4.13
C SER A 120 13.44 -14.52 3.15
N THR A 121 13.66 -15.74 3.64
CA THR A 121 13.61 -17.00 2.85
C THR A 121 12.30 -17.77 3.05
N ASN A 122 11.35 -17.22 3.79
CA ASN A 122 10.06 -17.81 4.08
C ASN A 122 8.91 -16.83 3.85
N PHE A 123 9.02 -16.07 2.76
CA PHE A 123 8.00 -15.15 2.28
C PHE A 123 7.53 -14.15 3.34
N GLY A 124 8.50 -13.51 4.04
CA GLY A 124 8.25 -12.44 4.99
C GLY A 124 7.88 -12.86 6.41
N GLN A 125 7.88 -14.15 6.72
CA GLN A 125 7.56 -14.65 8.07
C GLN A 125 8.67 -14.32 9.08
N THR A 126 9.92 -14.53 8.68
CA THR A 126 11.10 -14.15 9.45
C THR A 126 12.09 -13.38 8.57
N TRP A 127 12.87 -12.51 9.19
CA TRP A 127 13.77 -11.61 8.50
C TRP A 127 15.18 -11.71 9.07
N MET A 128 16.13 -11.70 8.16
CA MET A 128 17.56 -11.69 8.45
C MET A 128 18.17 -10.38 7.95
N TYR A 129 19.22 -9.95 8.61
CA TYR A 129 20.03 -8.83 8.17
C TYR A 129 21.23 -9.34 7.37
N SER A 130 21.62 -8.58 6.37
CA SER A 130 22.89 -8.81 5.68
C SER A 130 24.05 -8.61 6.67
N ILE A 131 24.87 -9.65 6.81
CA ILE A 131 26.07 -9.58 7.65
C ILE A 131 27.21 -8.90 6.86
N ASN A 132 28.09 -8.20 7.57
CA ASN A 132 29.26 -7.51 7.04
C ASN A 132 30.04 -8.38 6.01
N GLY A 133 30.10 -7.94 4.78
CA GLY A 133 30.74 -8.63 3.64
C GLY A 133 29.86 -8.76 2.42
N ASP A 134 28.54 -8.97 2.59
CA ASP A 134 27.58 -9.04 1.49
C ASP A 134 27.00 -7.67 1.10
N TYR A 135 27.35 -6.61 1.82
CA TYR A 135 26.80 -5.26 1.64
C TYR A 135 26.90 -4.76 0.18
N HIS A 136 28.04 -5.01 -0.49
CA HIS A 136 28.22 -4.63 -1.88
C HIS A 136 27.34 -5.47 -2.83
N ARG A 137 27.15 -6.76 -2.55
CA ARG A 137 26.25 -7.63 -3.31
C ARG A 137 24.79 -7.19 -3.16
N LEU A 138 24.37 -6.88 -1.97
CA LEU A 138 23.00 -6.47 -1.68
C LEU A 138 22.69 -5.06 -2.18
N ARG A 139 23.66 -4.17 -2.26
CA ARG A 139 23.51 -2.86 -2.92
C ARG A 139 23.33 -2.96 -4.44
N ALA A 140 23.78 -4.05 -5.05
CA ALA A 140 23.54 -4.31 -6.48
C ALA A 140 22.11 -4.78 -6.76
N ILE A 141 21.37 -5.18 -5.72
CA ILE A 141 19.96 -5.55 -5.84
C ILE A 141 19.14 -4.28 -5.95
N SER A 142 18.46 -4.14 -7.08
CA SER A 142 17.62 -2.98 -7.35
C SER A 142 16.39 -3.38 -8.16
N GLN A 143 15.36 -2.56 -8.07
CA GLN A 143 14.08 -2.73 -8.75
C GLN A 143 13.60 -1.37 -9.27
N PRO A 144 13.09 -1.25 -10.50
CA PRO A 144 12.39 -0.05 -10.93
C PRO A 144 11.27 0.28 -9.95
N PHE A 145 11.09 1.58 -9.66
CA PHE A 145 10.04 2.06 -8.78
C PHE A 145 9.03 2.88 -9.59
N GLY A 146 7.78 2.45 -9.58
CA GLY A 146 6.71 3.07 -10.37
C GLY A 146 6.76 2.72 -11.86
N ARG A 147 7.49 1.66 -12.23
CA ARG A 147 7.54 1.17 -13.60
C ARG A 147 7.64 -0.35 -13.63
N ILE A 148 6.94 -0.98 -14.58
CA ILE A 148 7.02 -2.41 -14.87
C ILE A 148 6.85 -2.65 -16.35
N GLU A 149 7.52 -3.68 -16.87
CA GLU A 149 7.43 -4.11 -18.28
C GLU A 149 6.97 -5.56 -18.36
N ALA A 150 6.02 -5.83 -19.26
CA ALA A 150 5.58 -7.16 -19.59
C ALA A 150 5.08 -7.22 -21.03
N ALA A 151 5.45 -8.27 -21.77
CA ALA A 151 4.99 -8.53 -23.13
C ALA A 151 5.16 -7.33 -24.10
N GLY A 152 6.24 -6.55 -23.95
CA GLY A 152 6.49 -5.36 -24.79
C GLY A 152 5.65 -4.13 -24.42
N ILE A 153 4.93 -4.18 -23.32
CA ILE A 153 4.15 -3.07 -22.78
C ILE A 153 4.84 -2.55 -21.53
N THR A 154 4.97 -1.23 -21.42
CA THR A 154 5.44 -0.54 -20.21
C THR A 154 4.26 0.08 -19.50
N TYR A 155 4.12 -0.20 -18.19
CA TYR A 155 3.27 0.52 -17.27
C TYR A 155 4.12 1.40 -16.38
N ARG A 156 3.68 2.63 -16.14
CA ARG A 156 4.39 3.54 -15.24
C ARG A 156 3.46 4.49 -14.49
N THR A 157 3.84 4.85 -13.29
CA THR A 157 3.24 5.96 -12.56
C THR A 157 3.93 7.25 -13.00
N HIS A 158 3.16 8.29 -13.28
CA HIS A 158 3.67 9.61 -13.62
C HIS A 158 3.22 10.61 -12.56
N PRO A 159 4.10 11.00 -11.63
CA PRO A 159 3.77 12.03 -10.64
C PRO A 159 3.52 13.38 -11.33
N ASN A 160 2.45 14.03 -10.95
CA ASN A 160 2.15 15.39 -11.42
C ASN A 160 2.40 16.39 -10.30
N THR A 161 2.83 17.57 -10.69
CA THR A 161 3.07 18.69 -9.77
C THR A 161 2.51 19.97 -10.33
N THR A 162 2.19 20.94 -9.45
CA THR A 162 1.81 22.28 -9.82
C THR A 162 2.66 23.30 -9.05
N PRO A 163 3.13 24.39 -9.68
CA PRO A 163 3.94 25.39 -9.01
C PRO A 163 3.21 26.03 -7.83
N ILE A 164 3.95 26.32 -6.77
CA ILE A 164 3.48 27.17 -5.68
C ILE A 164 3.78 28.62 -6.07
N PRO A 165 2.77 29.52 -6.08
CA PRO A 165 3.01 30.92 -6.39
C PRO A 165 4.12 31.52 -5.51
N ASN A 166 5.04 32.24 -6.13
CA ASN A 166 6.16 32.92 -5.47
C ASN A 166 7.13 31.98 -4.70
N SER A 167 7.25 30.72 -5.12
CA SER A 167 8.14 29.71 -4.52
C SER A 167 8.81 28.88 -5.60
N SER A 168 9.99 28.37 -5.32
CA SER A 168 10.64 27.31 -6.12
C SER A 168 10.07 25.91 -5.85
N SER A 169 9.20 25.78 -4.86
CA SER A 169 8.54 24.52 -4.49
C SER A 169 7.33 24.24 -5.37
N GLN A 170 6.88 22.98 -5.35
CA GLN A 170 5.72 22.54 -6.11
C GLN A 170 4.78 21.74 -5.20
N TYR A 171 3.48 21.88 -5.42
CA TYR A 171 2.49 20.97 -4.86
C TYR A 171 2.52 19.66 -5.64
N VAL A 172 2.52 18.56 -4.93
CA VAL A 172 2.23 17.24 -5.51
C VAL A 172 0.72 17.13 -5.71
N ILE A 173 0.32 16.68 -6.89
CA ILE A 173 -1.07 16.39 -7.24
C ILE A 173 -1.22 14.93 -7.63
N ALA A 174 -2.43 14.51 -8.00
CA ALA A 174 -2.68 13.13 -8.39
C ALA A 174 -1.75 12.67 -9.51
N SER A 175 -1.24 11.45 -9.40
CA SER A 175 -0.42 10.84 -10.45
C SER A 175 -1.29 10.27 -11.56
N ASP A 176 -0.73 10.17 -12.77
CA ASP A 176 -1.30 9.38 -13.85
C ASP A 176 -0.72 7.96 -13.84
N LEU A 177 -1.55 6.99 -14.21
CA LEU A 177 -1.13 5.64 -14.56
C LEU A 177 -1.07 5.53 -16.08
N LEU A 178 0.12 5.33 -16.63
CA LEU A 178 0.33 5.30 -18.07
C LEU A 178 0.67 3.89 -18.54
N ARG A 179 0.10 3.49 -19.66
CA ARG A 179 0.41 2.30 -20.43
C ARG A 179 1.03 2.72 -21.75
N THR A 180 2.17 2.18 -22.10
CA THR A 180 2.86 2.44 -23.38
C THR A 180 3.11 1.12 -24.08
N ASP A 181 2.60 0.95 -25.27
CA ASP A 181 2.80 -0.22 -26.12
C ASP A 181 3.99 -0.07 -27.06
N ALA A 182 4.17 -1.03 -27.96
CA ALA A 182 5.26 -1.04 -28.93
C ALA A 182 5.26 0.17 -29.89
N THR A 183 4.15 0.91 -30.00
CA THR A 183 4.08 2.14 -30.81
C THR A 183 4.70 3.33 -30.09
N GLY A 184 5.03 3.20 -28.82
CA GLY A 184 5.62 4.24 -27.98
C GLY A 184 4.65 5.34 -27.55
N ARG A 185 3.36 5.21 -27.83
CA ARG A 185 2.35 6.19 -27.44
C ARG A 185 1.80 5.87 -26.05
N PRO A 186 1.94 6.78 -25.07
CA PRO A 186 1.38 6.57 -23.75
C PRO A 186 -0.14 6.76 -23.79
N GLN A 187 -0.85 5.87 -23.10
CA GLN A 187 -2.28 5.94 -22.85
C GLN A 187 -2.51 5.98 -21.34
N ALA A 188 -3.34 6.89 -20.87
CA ALA A 188 -3.72 6.93 -19.47
C ALA A 188 -4.73 5.82 -19.15
N LEU A 189 -4.45 5.05 -18.10
CA LEU A 189 -5.40 4.12 -17.51
C LEU A 189 -6.14 4.82 -16.38
N ARG A 190 -7.48 4.75 -16.42
CA ARG A 190 -8.31 5.39 -15.40
C ARG A 190 -8.42 4.48 -14.17
N LEU A 191 -8.10 5.03 -13.02
CA LEU A 191 -8.38 4.42 -11.71
C LEU A 191 -9.70 4.97 -11.14
N PRO A 192 -10.35 4.23 -10.23
CA PRO A 192 -11.61 4.65 -9.59
C PRO A 192 -11.53 6.00 -8.85
N ALA A 193 -10.36 6.35 -8.35
CA ALA A 193 -10.11 7.63 -7.70
C ALA A 193 -8.69 8.12 -7.99
N ARG A 194 -8.48 9.41 -7.83
CA ARG A 194 -7.20 10.07 -8.05
C ARG A 194 -6.36 10.05 -6.77
N HIS A 195 -5.19 9.46 -6.86
CA HIS A 195 -4.22 9.33 -5.76
C HIS A 195 -2.82 9.72 -6.22
N TYR A 196 -1.92 9.89 -5.26
CA TYR A 196 -0.50 9.80 -5.54
C TYR A 196 -0.14 8.31 -5.67
N LEU A 197 0.37 7.92 -6.84
CA LEU A 197 0.71 6.54 -7.17
C LEU A 197 2.19 6.30 -6.92
N ASN A 198 2.50 5.21 -6.23
CA ASN A 198 3.87 4.87 -5.88
C ASN A 198 4.47 3.83 -6.82
N ASN A 199 4.03 2.60 -6.75
CA ASN A 199 4.71 1.50 -7.43
C ASN A 199 3.74 0.55 -8.11
N LEU A 200 4.28 -0.34 -8.93
CA LEU A 200 3.55 -1.29 -9.75
C LEU A 200 4.08 -2.70 -9.55
N HIS A 201 3.21 -3.69 -9.72
CA HIS A 201 3.54 -5.11 -9.73
C HIS A 201 2.60 -5.84 -10.69
N LEU A 202 3.09 -6.91 -11.31
CA LEU A 202 2.28 -7.88 -12.04
C LEU A 202 2.38 -9.22 -11.35
N ASP A 203 1.23 -9.87 -11.12
CA ASP A 203 1.21 -11.24 -10.63
C ASP A 203 1.40 -12.27 -11.77
N GLY A 204 1.42 -13.54 -11.40
CA GLY A 204 1.55 -14.64 -12.37
C GLY A 204 0.38 -14.78 -13.36
N GLN A 205 -0.71 -14.05 -13.16
CA GLN A 205 -1.87 -13.97 -14.07
C GLN A 205 -1.87 -12.68 -14.88
N ASN A 206 -0.81 -11.87 -14.84
CA ASN A 206 -0.69 -10.57 -15.48
C ASN A 206 -1.73 -9.53 -15.00
N ARG A 207 -2.24 -9.65 -13.78
CA ARG A 207 -3.03 -8.58 -13.17
C ARG A 207 -2.10 -7.48 -12.68
N LEU A 208 -2.47 -6.24 -12.97
CA LEU A 208 -1.70 -5.08 -12.55
C LEU A 208 -2.12 -4.65 -11.14
N TYR A 209 -1.14 -4.51 -10.28
CA TYR A 209 -1.25 -3.98 -8.92
C TYR A 209 -0.64 -2.59 -8.89
N VAL A 210 -1.39 -1.62 -8.36
CA VAL A 210 -0.97 -0.22 -8.27
C VAL A 210 -1.04 0.23 -6.84
N THR A 211 0.12 0.48 -6.23
CA THR A 211 0.19 1.00 -4.86
C THR A 211 0.05 2.51 -4.85
N ALA A 212 -0.70 3.02 -3.89
CA ALA A 212 -1.05 4.43 -3.81
C ALA A 212 -1.09 4.93 -2.36
N SER A 213 -1.04 6.26 -2.22
CA SER A 213 -1.36 6.91 -0.96
C SER A 213 -2.86 6.83 -0.67
N GLY A 214 -3.25 6.86 0.60
CA GLY A 214 -4.64 7.00 1.01
C GLY A 214 -5.20 8.40 0.77
N LEU A 215 -4.33 9.36 0.47
CA LEU A 215 -4.70 10.71 0.13
C LEU A 215 -5.45 10.73 -1.21
N ARG A 216 -6.70 11.20 -1.18
CA ARG A 216 -7.53 11.31 -2.37
C ARG A 216 -7.56 12.76 -2.85
N PHE A 217 -7.34 12.96 -4.13
CA PHE A 217 -7.43 14.26 -4.78
C PHE A 217 -8.83 14.47 -5.39
N ASP A 218 -9.34 15.69 -5.31
CA ASP A 218 -10.59 16.06 -5.96
C ASP A 218 -10.44 16.05 -7.50
N GLU A 219 -11.45 15.54 -8.20
CA GLU A 219 -11.44 15.49 -9.67
C GLU A 219 -11.48 16.88 -10.30
N SER A 220 -12.12 17.85 -9.65
CA SER A 220 -12.36 19.19 -10.19
C SER A 220 -11.18 20.14 -9.98
N THR A 221 -10.43 20.01 -8.88
CA THR A 221 -9.44 21.03 -8.50
C THR A 221 -8.00 20.51 -8.61
N SER A 222 -7.78 19.22 -8.69
CA SER A 222 -6.45 18.58 -8.65
C SER A 222 -5.60 18.98 -7.42
N THR A 223 -6.20 19.67 -6.44
CA THR A 223 -5.52 20.16 -5.24
C THR A 223 -5.80 19.28 -4.04
N THR A 224 -4.88 19.29 -3.08
CA THR A 224 -5.01 18.59 -1.79
C THR A 224 -6.09 19.18 -0.87
N ALA A 225 -6.83 20.20 -1.30
CA ALA A 225 -7.75 20.95 -0.45
C ALA A 225 -8.91 20.14 0.14
N SER A 226 -9.19 18.97 -0.42
CA SER A 226 -10.18 18.03 0.12
C SER A 226 -9.57 16.72 0.57
N ALA A 227 -8.25 16.66 0.66
CA ALA A 227 -7.56 15.46 1.11
C ALA A 227 -7.92 15.16 2.56
N LYS A 228 -8.96 14.39 2.75
CA LYS A 228 -9.16 13.70 4.02
C LYS A 228 -8.02 12.70 4.11
N SER A 229 -7.09 12.96 5.03
CA SER A 229 -6.05 11.99 5.37
C SER A 229 -6.73 10.67 5.72
N GLY A 230 -6.69 9.71 4.79
CA GLY A 230 -7.16 8.37 5.06
C GLY A 230 -6.25 7.74 6.11
N LYS A 231 -6.79 6.89 6.95
CA LYS A 231 -6.00 6.09 7.88
C LYS A 231 -5.44 4.82 7.22
N SER A 232 -5.60 4.68 5.91
CA SER A 232 -5.30 3.46 5.16
C SER A 232 -4.57 3.81 3.88
N ALA A 233 -3.54 3.04 3.56
CA ALA A 233 -2.96 3.04 2.23
C ALA A 233 -3.90 2.36 1.23
N VAL A 234 -3.73 2.60 -0.06
CA VAL A 234 -4.60 2.05 -1.09
C VAL A 234 -3.82 1.16 -2.05
N LEU A 235 -4.44 0.05 -2.44
CA LEU A 235 -3.97 -0.83 -3.49
C LEU A 235 -5.11 -1.05 -4.51
N TYR A 236 -4.84 -0.78 -5.77
CA TYR A 236 -5.71 -1.15 -6.87
C TYR A 236 -5.17 -2.39 -7.56
N ILE A 237 -6.07 -3.31 -7.93
CA ILE A 237 -5.74 -4.55 -8.65
C ILE A 237 -6.66 -4.64 -9.84
N SER A 238 -6.11 -4.80 -11.05
CA SER A 238 -6.94 -5.00 -12.23
C SER A 238 -7.71 -6.31 -12.14
N ARG A 239 -9.02 -6.28 -12.45
CA ARG A 239 -9.86 -7.50 -12.42
C ARG A 239 -9.51 -8.47 -13.54
N ARG A 240 -8.98 -7.94 -14.64
CA ARG A 240 -8.56 -8.72 -15.81
C ARG A 240 -7.05 -8.64 -15.97
N PRO A 241 -6.43 -9.66 -16.54
CA PRO A 241 -5.06 -9.55 -17.01
C PRO A 241 -4.93 -8.34 -17.94
N LEU A 242 -3.91 -7.54 -17.72
CA LEU A 242 -3.52 -6.48 -18.64
C LEU A 242 -2.34 -7.01 -19.45
N PRO A 243 -2.47 -7.10 -20.79
CA PRO A 243 -1.39 -7.55 -21.64
C PRO A 243 -0.24 -6.59 -21.66
#